data_b8714d409662d7c0c5ed5d2153316ee2
#
_entry.id   b8714d409662d7c0c5ed5d2153316ee2
#
_cell.length_a   1.000
_cell.length_b   1.000
_cell.length_c   1.000
_cell.angle_alpha   90.00
_cell.angle_beta   90.00
_cell.angle_gamma   90.00
#
_symmetry.space_group_name_H-M   'P 1'
#
loop_
_entity.id
_entity.type
_entity.pdbx_description
1 polymer ?
#
loop_
_entity_poly.entity_id
_entity_poly.type
_entity_poly.pdbx_seq_one_letter_code
_entity_poly.pdbx_strand_id
1 'polypeptide(L)'
;MHTGQQLLKGAVLDELPMIWTRIMLPFESTLTPEKMRLSASLAALEMIKNGTTGFVDAGSYFMEEAARIYLTSGLRGALSHSSMDQGNFPDSIRQTTEEVLASEDRLFDEFHGKGNMKVFYSLRALMNCSPALIKATAGRATERNTFFQAHMNEYAGEVNYTLEKYQMRPVEYLDSLGVLNENFLSAHSIMLSAHERSLLAENQVKVVHCPFSNCGKGVPDTPSFLEQGVCTGLGTDGAAHGGLSLWNEMKIFRSVMNAFWGAKNADPAVMPAKTILKMASENGTHLLGEEKSGVLKEGFKADLISINWRQPHLLATNNPVNTLLECVCGNDVSDSIVNGKLLMRNRQVLTLDEEKILWQAEKYFTSGEVSE
;
A
#
# COMPACT_ATOMS: atom_id res chain seq x y z
N MET A 1 -1.03 -0.15 -1.61
CA MET A 1 -1.33 -1.06 -2.75
C MET A 1 -1.40 -0.27 -4.05
N HIS A 2 -1.46 -0.93 -5.22
CA HIS A 2 -1.72 -0.28 -6.52
C HIS A 2 -2.96 -0.89 -7.16
N THR A 3 -4.06 -0.15 -7.20
CA THR A 3 -5.32 -0.61 -7.84
C THR A 3 -5.12 -0.98 -9.30
N GLY A 4 -4.38 -0.18 -10.07
CA GLY A 4 -4.17 -0.39 -11.50
C GLY A 4 -3.48 -1.70 -11.87
N GLN A 5 -2.81 -2.37 -10.92
CA GLN A 5 -2.04 -3.59 -11.18
C GLN A 5 -2.81 -4.91 -10.91
N GLN A 6 -4.11 -4.84 -10.59
CA GLN A 6 -4.89 -6.04 -10.29
C GLN A 6 -5.03 -6.97 -11.51
N LEU A 7 -5.03 -6.40 -12.70
CA LEU A 7 -5.07 -7.16 -13.96
C LEU A 7 -3.70 -7.68 -14.42
N LEU A 8 -2.63 -7.43 -13.64
CA LEU A 8 -1.26 -7.85 -13.93
C LEU A 8 -0.79 -9.03 -13.07
N LYS A 9 -1.70 -9.70 -12.35
CA LYS A 9 -1.37 -10.83 -11.48
C LYS A 9 -0.66 -11.94 -12.26
N GLY A 10 0.46 -12.41 -11.68
CA GLY A 10 1.26 -13.51 -12.24
C GLY A 10 2.21 -13.12 -13.38
N ALA A 11 2.13 -11.88 -13.89
CA ALA A 11 2.95 -11.46 -15.03
C ALA A 11 4.39 -11.05 -14.65
N VAL A 12 4.69 -10.89 -13.35
CA VAL A 12 6.00 -10.38 -12.90
C VAL A 12 6.84 -11.42 -12.15
N LEU A 13 6.32 -12.64 -11.96
CA LEU A 13 7.06 -13.72 -11.33
C LEU A 13 8.17 -14.19 -12.29
N ASP A 14 9.36 -14.41 -11.73
CA ASP A 14 10.58 -14.85 -12.45
C ASP A 14 11.11 -13.82 -13.49
N GLU A 15 10.60 -12.60 -13.48
CA GLU A 15 11.07 -11.52 -14.35
C GLU A 15 12.37 -10.88 -13.86
N LEU A 16 13.21 -10.44 -14.82
CA LEU A 16 14.46 -9.75 -14.52
C LEU A 16 14.24 -8.40 -13.82
N PRO A 17 15.22 -7.89 -13.06
CA PRO A 17 15.11 -6.62 -12.32
C PRO A 17 14.62 -5.44 -13.15
N MET A 18 14.16 -4.40 -12.44
CA MET A 18 13.47 -3.21 -12.93
C MET A 18 12.10 -3.53 -13.54
N ILE A 19 11.38 -4.46 -12.88
CA ILE A 19 10.03 -4.90 -13.26
C ILE A 19 9.09 -3.72 -13.46
N TRP A 20 9.15 -2.72 -12.59
CA TRP A 20 8.22 -1.59 -12.64
C TRP A 20 8.39 -0.72 -13.90
N THR A 21 9.61 -0.52 -14.40
CA THR A 21 9.86 0.23 -15.64
C THR A 21 9.67 -0.62 -16.88
N ARG A 22 9.97 -1.93 -16.80
CA ARG A 22 9.91 -2.83 -17.96
C ARG A 22 8.54 -3.43 -18.20
N ILE A 23 7.75 -3.62 -17.16
CA ILE A 23 6.47 -4.34 -17.24
C ILE A 23 5.31 -3.49 -16.70
N MET A 24 5.45 -2.97 -15.45
CA MET A 24 4.33 -2.30 -14.78
C MET A 24 3.96 -0.96 -15.43
N LEU A 25 4.92 -0.07 -15.69
CA LEU A 25 4.64 1.21 -16.35
C LEU A 25 4.11 1.04 -17.79
N PRO A 26 4.70 0.18 -18.65
CA PRO A 26 4.10 -0.15 -19.94
C PRO A 26 2.67 -0.67 -19.83
N PHE A 27 2.39 -1.56 -18.90
CA PHE A 27 1.02 -2.03 -18.66
C PHE A 27 0.11 -0.89 -18.19
N GLU A 28 0.52 -0.12 -17.18
CA GLU A 28 -0.25 1.00 -16.66
C GLU A 28 -0.56 2.05 -17.74
N SER A 29 0.32 2.21 -18.73
CA SER A 29 0.12 3.10 -19.88
C SER A 29 -0.98 2.64 -20.85
N THR A 30 -1.43 1.39 -20.75
CA THR A 30 -2.53 0.81 -21.53
C THR A 30 -3.87 0.81 -20.78
N LEU A 31 -3.90 1.32 -19.54
CA LEU A 31 -5.12 1.41 -18.77
C LEU A 31 -6.14 2.32 -19.47
N THR A 32 -7.40 1.92 -19.37
CA THR A 32 -8.56 2.72 -19.78
C THR A 32 -9.50 2.87 -18.58
N PRO A 33 -10.49 3.79 -18.64
CA PRO A 33 -11.51 3.88 -17.60
C PRO A 33 -12.18 2.52 -17.30
N GLU A 34 -12.45 1.70 -18.34
CA GLU A 34 -13.07 0.37 -18.22
C GLU A 34 -12.15 -0.61 -17.48
N LYS A 35 -10.87 -0.68 -17.89
CA LYS A 35 -9.86 -1.53 -17.24
C LYS A 35 -9.67 -1.11 -15.77
N MET A 36 -9.64 0.19 -15.49
CA MET A 36 -9.52 0.68 -14.12
C MET A 36 -10.75 0.32 -13.27
N ARG A 37 -11.98 0.44 -13.81
CA ARG A 37 -13.19 -0.01 -13.09
C ARG A 37 -13.14 -1.49 -12.75
N LEU A 38 -12.74 -2.34 -13.70
CA LEU A 38 -12.60 -3.78 -13.46
C LEU A 38 -11.52 -4.07 -12.42
N SER A 39 -10.35 -3.44 -12.57
CA SER A 39 -9.22 -3.57 -11.64
C SER A 39 -9.61 -3.17 -10.21
N ALA A 40 -10.27 -2.04 -10.04
CA ALA A 40 -10.76 -1.56 -8.75
C ALA A 40 -11.84 -2.47 -8.15
N SER A 41 -12.73 -3.01 -8.99
CA SER A 41 -13.78 -3.93 -8.55
C SER A 41 -13.18 -5.24 -8.01
N LEU A 42 -12.21 -5.81 -8.72
CA LEU A 42 -11.47 -7.00 -8.28
C LEU A 42 -10.68 -6.70 -6.98
N ALA A 43 -10.00 -5.57 -6.92
CA ALA A 43 -9.25 -5.16 -5.73
C ALA A 43 -10.17 -4.99 -4.51
N ALA A 44 -11.31 -4.30 -4.67
CA ALA A 44 -12.28 -4.12 -3.60
C ALA A 44 -12.85 -5.46 -3.11
N LEU A 45 -13.21 -6.34 -4.03
CA LEU A 45 -13.72 -7.66 -3.74
C LEU A 45 -12.69 -8.51 -2.97
N GLU A 46 -11.44 -8.55 -3.44
CA GLU A 46 -10.35 -9.27 -2.81
C GLU A 46 -10.07 -8.73 -1.39
N MET A 47 -10.00 -7.41 -1.22
CA MET A 47 -9.79 -6.79 0.08
C MET A 47 -10.90 -7.11 1.07
N ILE A 48 -12.17 -6.97 0.68
CA ILE A 48 -13.32 -7.31 1.53
C ILE A 48 -13.26 -8.79 1.95
N LYS A 49 -13.00 -9.70 1.02
CA LYS A 49 -12.95 -11.15 1.28
C LYS A 49 -11.74 -11.56 2.12
N ASN A 50 -10.65 -10.81 2.10
CA ASN A 50 -9.49 -11.00 2.97
C ASN A 50 -9.61 -10.26 4.32
N GLY A 51 -10.67 -9.47 4.54
CA GLY A 51 -10.88 -8.74 5.79
C GLY A 51 -10.07 -7.45 5.90
N THR A 52 -9.59 -6.91 4.80
CA THR A 52 -9.00 -5.57 4.75
C THR A 52 -10.12 -4.54 4.85
N THR A 53 -10.11 -3.72 5.89
CA THR A 53 -11.12 -2.68 6.15
C THR A 53 -10.68 -1.31 5.67
N GLY A 54 -9.36 -1.09 5.56
CA GLY A 54 -8.79 0.16 5.11
C GLY A 54 -7.52 -0.04 4.27
N PHE A 55 -7.25 0.87 3.32
CA PHE A 55 -6.11 0.80 2.42
C PHE A 55 -5.57 2.18 2.04
N VAL A 56 -4.29 2.24 1.64
CA VAL A 56 -3.69 3.37 0.93
C VAL A 56 -3.29 2.87 -0.46
N ASP A 57 -3.75 3.58 -1.50
CA ASP A 57 -3.36 3.33 -2.88
C ASP A 57 -2.20 4.26 -3.27
N ALA A 58 -1.12 3.69 -3.78
CA ALA A 58 0.09 4.43 -4.14
C ALA A 58 0.00 5.16 -5.49
N GLY A 59 -1.19 5.13 -6.10
CA GLY A 59 -1.49 5.85 -7.32
C GLY A 59 -1.47 5.01 -8.59
N SER A 60 -2.33 5.41 -9.50
CA SER A 60 -2.41 4.93 -10.87
C SER A 60 -3.07 6.01 -11.73
N TYR A 61 -3.53 5.65 -12.95
CA TYR A 61 -4.28 6.52 -13.87
C TYR A 61 -5.78 6.21 -13.79
N PHE A 62 -6.63 7.16 -14.13
CA PHE A 62 -8.11 7.01 -14.05
C PHE A 62 -8.61 6.69 -12.64
N MET A 63 -7.99 7.28 -11.62
CA MET A 63 -8.31 7.00 -10.22
C MET A 63 -9.69 7.47 -9.80
N GLU A 64 -10.33 8.36 -10.57
CA GLU A 64 -11.73 8.75 -10.40
C GLU A 64 -12.67 7.55 -10.58
N GLU A 65 -12.35 6.64 -11.52
CA GLU A 65 -13.11 5.41 -11.72
C GLU A 65 -12.93 4.42 -10.56
N ALA A 66 -11.71 4.30 -10.05
CA ALA A 66 -11.43 3.52 -8.85
C ALA A 66 -12.18 4.09 -7.63
N ALA A 67 -12.18 5.42 -7.46
CA ALA A 67 -12.87 6.10 -6.38
C ALA A 67 -14.37 5.79 -6.33
N ARG A 68 -15.05 5.79 -7.48
CA ARG A 68 -16.48 5.43 -7.58
C ARG A 68 -16.76 4.01 -7.14
N ILE A 69 -15.89 3.06 -7.51
CA ILE A 69 -15.98 1.66 -7.07
C ILE A 69 -15.78 1.55 -5.56
N TYR A 70 -14.74 2.19 -5.02
CA TYR A 70 -14.46 2.13 -3.59
C TYR A 70 -15.54 2.80 -2.73
N LEU A 71 -16.13 3.90 -3.19
CA LEU A 71 -17.30 4.51 -2.55
C LEU A 71 -18.48 3.54 -2.49
N THR A 72 -18.75 2.83 -3.59
CA THR A 72 -19.82 1.82 -3.66
C THR A 72 -19.51 0.64 -2.73
N SER A 73 -18.27 0.16 -2.73
CA SER A 73 -17.83 -0.96 -1.90
C SER A 73 -17.98 -0.71 -0.39
N GLY A 74 -17.86 0.54 0.02
CA GLY A 74 -17.91 0.96 1.42
C GLY A 74 -16.59 0.81 2.18
N LEU A 75 -15.51 0.36 1.53
CA LEU A 75 -14.18 0.32 2.11
C LEU A 75 -13.71 1.71 2.54
N ARG A 76 -12.81 1.76 3.51
CA ARG A 76 -12.08 2.97 3.88
C ARG A 76 -10.78 3.03 3.10
N GLY A 77 -10.45 4.18 2.50
CA GLY A 77 -9.23 4.26 1.72
C GLY A 77 -8.69 5.67 1.52
N ALA A 78 -7.41 5.74 1.17
CA ALA A 78 -6.78 6.92 0.61
C ALA A 78 -6.32 6.59 -0.82
N LEU A 79 -6.67 7.46 -1.75
CA LEU A 79 -6.38 7.33 -3.16
C LEU A 79 -5.33 8.35 -3.57
N SER A 80 -4.55 8.03 -4.60
CA SER A 80 -3.57 8.95 -5.17
C SER A 80 -3.53 8.84 -6.70
N HIS A 81 -3.06 9.88 -7.35
CA HIS A 81 -2.66 9.84 -8.76
C HIS A 81 -1.24 9.25 -8.90
N SER A 82 -0.86 8.68 -10.04
CA SER A 82 0.52 8.26 -10.31
C SER A 82 1.34 9.45 -10.81
N SER A 83 2.12 10.07 -9.93
CA SER A 83 2.74 11.38 -10.18
C SER A 83 4.19 11.25 -10.59
N MET A 84 4.47 11.65 -11.83
CA MET A 84 5.79 11.67 -12.47
C MET A 84 5.85 12.78 -13.50
N ASP A 85 6.96 13.54 -13.56
CA ASP A 85 7.17 14.60 -14.54
C ASP A 85 8.52 14.50 -15.27
N GLN A 86 9.38 13.53 -14.92
CA GLN A 86 10.66 13.29 -15.58
C GLN A 86 11.00 11.80 -15.67
N GLY A 87 11.88 11.44 -16.58
CA GLY A 87 12.39 10.07 -16.79
C GLY A 87 11.94 9.46 -18.11
N ASN A 88 12.24 8.19 -18.28
CA ASN A 88 11.88 7.42 -19.46
C ASN A 88 10.68 6.51 -19.18
N PHE A 89 9.52 6.91 -19.66
CA PHE A 89 8.27 6.16 -19.57
C PHE A 89 7.39 6.44 -20.80
N PRO A 90 6.34 5.63 -21.07
CA PRO A 90 5.49 5.78 -22.24
C PRO A 90 4.89 7.18 -22.38
N ASP A 91 4.84 7.69 -23.60
CA ASP A 91 4.35 9.05 -23.86
C ASP A 91 2.88 9.25 -23.47
N SER A 92 2.06 8.17 -23.54
CA SER A 92 0.64 8.22 -23.14
C SER A 92 0.39 8.58 -21.68
N ILE A 93 1.40 8.41 -20.82
CA ILE A 93 1.33 8.74 -19.38
C ILE A 93 2.28 9.88 -18.99
N ARG A 94 2.89 10.55 -19.99
CA ARG A 94 3.79 11.69 -19.77
C ARG A 94 2.98 12.93 -19.41
N GLN A 95 3.36 13.59 -18.34
CA GLN A 95 2.72 14.80 -17.83
C GLN A 95 3.80 15.82 -17.44
N THR A 96 3.49 17.10 -17.56
CA THR A 96 4.27 18.19 -16.95
C THR A 96 3.97 18.26 -15.44
N THR A 97 4.80 18.99 -14.69
CA THR A 97 4.56 19.26 -13.26
C THR A 97 3.15 19.83 -13.03
N GLU A 98 2.73 20.77 -13.85
CA GLU A 98 1.41 21.44 -13.75
C GLU A 98 0.26 20.47 -14.03
N GLU A 99 0.40 19.60 -15.03
CA GLU A 99 -0.61 18.59 -15.38
C GLU A 99 -0.76 17.53 -14.29
N VAL A 100 0.36 17.09 -13.68
CA VAL A 100 0.37 16.17 -12.53
C VAL A 100 -0.39 16.80 -11.37
N LEU A 101 -0.01 18.01 -10.95
CA LEU A 101 -0.64 18.72 -9.84
C LEU A 101 -2.13 18.97 -10.10
N ALA A 102 -2.50 19.33 -11.32
CA ALA A 102 -3.90 19.51 -11.70
C ALA A 102 -4.69 18.20 -11.62
N SER A 103 -4.06 17.06 -11.91
CA SER A 103 -4.70 15.75 -11.79
C SER A 103 -4.89 15.33 -10.34
N GLU A 104 -3.89 15.57 -9.48
CA GLU A 104 -3.98 15.35 -8.03
C GLU A 104 -5.05 16.25 -7.40
N ASP A 105 -5.06 17.56 -7.74
CA ASP A 105 -6.02 18.52 -7.23
C ASP A 105 -7.46 18.15 -7.63
N ARG A 106 -7.70 17.73 -8.88
CA ARG A 106 -9.03 17.27 -9.32
C ARG A 106 -9.50 16.06 -8.53
N LEU A 107 -8.63 15.07 -8.35
CA LEU A 107 -8.95 13.87 -7.56
C LEU A 107 -9.28 14.24 -6.11
N PHE A 108 -8.51 15.15 -5.52
CA PHE A 108 -8.73 15.64 -4.17
C PHE A 108 -10.08 16.38 -4.07
N ASP A 109 -10.34 17.36 -4.93
CA ASP A 109 -11.55 18.19 -4.90
C ASP A 109 -12.81 17.35 -5.12
N GLU A 110 -12.73 16.32 -5.97
CA GLU A 110 -13.86 15.45 -6.25
C GLU A 110 -14.11 14.41 -5.17
N PHE A 111 -13.08 13.82 -4.53
CA PHE A 111 -13.26 12.61 -3.71
C PHE A 111 -12.81 12.72 -2.26
N HIS A 112 -11.97 13.69 -1.87
CA HIS A 112 -11.52 13.79 -0.49
C HIS A 112 -12.71 14.07 0.46
N GLY A 113 -12.81 13.26 1.52
CA GLY A 113 -13.89 13.37 2.51
C GLY A 113 -15.24 12.81 2.05
N LYS A 114 -15.38 12.26 0.84
CA LYS A 114 -16.60 11.58 0.42
C LYS A 114 -16.67 10.15 0.97
N GLY A 115 -17.73 9.83 1.68
CA GLY A 115 -17.90 8.52 2.33
C GLY A 115 -16.74 8.22 3.28
N ASN A 116 -16.04 7.12 3.02
CA ASN A 116 -14.85 6.72 3.77
C ASN A 116 -13.54 6.99 3.00
N MET A 117 -13.58 7.83 1.94
CA MET A 117 -12.42 8.08 1.07
C MET A 117 -11.67 9.35 1.48
N LYS A 118 -10.35 9.25 1.43
CA LYS A 118 -9.40 10.34 1.45
C LYS A 118 -8.65 10.38 0.11
N VAL A 119 -7.98 11.48 -0.16
CA VAL A 119 -7.01 11.59 -1.24
C VAL A 119 -5.70 12.08 -0.65
N PHE A 120 -4.63 11.37 -0.95
CA PHE A 120 -3.26 11.73 -0.66
C PHE A 120 -2.59 12.19 -1.94
N TYR A 121 -1.67 13.10 -1.83
CA TYR A 121 -0.76 13.44 -2.93
C TYR A 121 0.31 12.34 -3.05
N SER A 122 0.93 12.18 -4.20
CA SER A 122 1.92 11.13 -4.38
C SER A 122 3.10 11.54 -5.25
N LEU A 123 4.20 10.85 -5.03
CA LEU A 123 5.40 10.84 -5.89
C LEU A 123 5.68 9.38 -6.23
N ARG A 124 5.75 9.04 -7.53
CA ARG A 124 5.94 7.63 -7.90
C ARG A 124 7.28 7.10 -7.40
N ALA A 125 8.36 7.78 -7.73
CA ALA A 125 9.71 7.51 -7.25
C ALA A 125 10.58 8.74 -7.47
N LEU A 126 11.62 8.94 -6.66
CA LEU A 126 12.49 10.13 -6.77
C LEU A 126 13.14 10.28 -8.13
N MET A 127 13.45 9.18 -8.82
CA MET A 127 14.01 9.19 -10.16
C MET A 127 13.07 9.80 -11.22
N ASN A 128 11.78 9.78 -10.97
CA ASN A 128 10.74 10.21 -11.90
C ASN A 128 10.06 11.52 -11.49
N CYS A 129 10.55 12.16 -10.45
CA CYS A 129 10.01 13.40 -9.93
C CYS A 129 11.07 14.50 -9.92
N SER A 130 10.77 15.63 -10.55
CA SER A 130 11.63 16.81 -10.47
C SER A 130 11.62 17.42 -9.07
N PRO A 131 12.67 18.19 -8.68
CA PRO A 131 12.64 18.94 -7.42
C PRO A 131 11.45 19.89 -7.31
N ALA A 132 10.96 20.41 -8.45
CA ALA A 132 9.77 21.27 -8.50
C ALA A 132 8.52 20.49 -8.14
N LEU A 133 8.29 19.31 -8.74
CA LEU A 133 7.16 18.44 -8.42
C LEU A 133 7.21 18.00 -6.96
N ILE A 134 8.37 17.56 -6.45
CA ILE A 134 8.52 17.12 -5.06
C ILE A 134 8.09 18.21 -4.08
N LYS A 135 8.61 19.43 -4.24
CA LYS A 135 8.26 20.56 -3.36
C LYS A 135 6.80 20.94 -3.48
N ALA A 136 6.26 20.99 -4.70
CA ALA A 136 4.88 21.36 -4.94
C ALA A 136 3.89 20.34 -4.35
N THR A 137 4.15 19.04 -4.54
CA THR A 137 3.34 17.94 -3.97
C THR A 137 3.32 18.00 -2.44
N ALA A 138 4.48 18.16 -1.78
CA ALA A 138 4.54 18.30 -0.32
C ALA A 138 3.84 19.57 0.17
N GLY A 139 4.00 20.69 -0.55
CA GLY A 139 3.32 21.96 -0.26
C GLY A 139 1.78 21.82 -0.35
N ARG A 140 1.28 21.22 -1.43
CA ARG A 140 -0.17 20.93 -1.60
C ARG A 140 -0.74 20.06 -0.49
N ALA A 141 -0.02 18.99 -0.13
CA ALA A 141 -0.46 18.13 0.97
C ALA A 141 -0.58 18.89 2.29
N THR A 142 0.39 19.77 2.58
CA THR A 142 0.38 20.61 3.78
C THR A 142 -0.77 21.63 3.74
N GLU A 143 -0.94 22.37 2.63
CA GLU A 143 -2.01 23.35 2.43
C GLU A 143 -3.41 22.74 2.60
N ARG A 144 -3.58 21.50 2.12
CA ARG A 144 -4.85 20.78 2.14
C ARG A 144 -5.02 19.86 3.35
N ASN A 145 -4.09 19.90 4.30
CA ASN A 145 -4.10 19.08 5.52
C ASN A 145 -4.33 17.59 5.23
N THR A 146 -3.53 17.04 4.32
CA THR A 146 -3.54 15.63 3.94
C THR A 146 -2.12 15.09 3.87
N PHE A 147 -1.98 13.78 3.61
CA PHE A 147 -0.68 13.17 3.44
C PHE A 147 -0.19 13.27 1.99
N PHE A 148 1.14 13.15 1.83
CA PHE A 148 1.75 12.75 0.58
C PHE A 148 2.62 11.51 0.79
N GLN A 149 2.82 10.73 -0.26
CA GLN A 149 3.52 9.46 -0.21
C GLN A 149 4.52 9.31 -1.34
N ALA A 150 5.54 8.47 -1.12
CA ALA A 150 6.51 8.09 -2.16
C ALA A 150 7.04 6.67 -1.90
N HIS A 151 7.45 5.99 -2.98
CA HIS A 151 8.31 4.81 -2.88
C HIS A 151 9.73 5.29 -2.59
N MET A 152 10.32 4.79 -1.51
CA MET A 152 11.59 5.29 -0.97
C MET A 152 12.54 4.17 -0.61
N ASN A 153 13.80 4.33 -0.98
CA ASN A 153 14.88 3.42 -0.60
C ASN A 153 14.53 1.94 -0.88
N GLU A 154 13.83 1.72 -2.00
CA GLU A 154 13.28 0.41 -2.34
C GLU A 154 14.37 -0.53 -2.85
N TYR A 155 15.32 0.00 -3.62
CA TYR A 155 16.41 -0.77 -4.21
C TYR A 155 17.66 0.09 -4.49
N ALA A 156 18.78 -0.59 -4.71
CA ALA A 156 20.10 0.07 -4.86
C ALA A 156 20.15 1.09 -6.00
N GLY A 157 19.39 0.87 -7.08
CA GLY A 157 19.35 1.79 -8.21
C GLY A 157 18.85 3.18 -7.86
N GLU A 158 17.87 3.29 -6.95
CA GLU A 158 17.38 4.58 -6.44
C GLU A 158 18.44 5.29 -5.60
N VAL A 159 19.09 4.55 -4.71
CA VAL A 159 20.16 5.10 -3.87
C VAL A 159 21.33 5.60 -4.75
N ASN A 160 21.75 4.81 -5.74
CA ASN A 160 22.82 5.18 -6.66
C ASN A 160 22.46 6.44 -7.46
N TYR A 161 21.23 6.51 -7.97
CA TYR A 161 20.74 7.68 -8.72
C TYR A 161 20.83 8.97 -7.90
N THR A 162 20.38 8.95 -6.65
CA THR A 162 20.42 10.17 -5.82
C THR A 162 21.83 10.53 -5.38
N LEU A 163 22.69 9.55 -5.11
CA LEU A 163 24.10 9.76 -4.83
C LEU A 163 24.84 10.36 -6.04
N GLU A 164 24.61 9.84 -7.24
CA GLU A 164 25.24 10.35 -8.46
C GLU A 164 24.77 11.77 -8.81
N LYS A 165 23.47 12.01 -8.75
CA LYS A 165 22.86 13.27 -9.19
C LYS A 165 22.93 14.38 -8.16
N TYR A 166 22.71 14.06 -6.89
CA TYR A 166 22.54 15.04 -5.81
C TYR A 166 23.61 14.95 -4.72
N GLN A 167 24.52 13.97 -4.77
CA GLN A 167 25.54 13.68 -3.75
C GLN A 167 24.93 13.44 -2.35
N MET A 168 23.69 12.94 -2.31
CA MET A 168 22.89 12.66 -1.10
C MET A 168 22.16 11.34 -1.27
N ARG A 169 21.88 10.67 -0.16
CA ARG A 169 21.00 9.50 -0.15
C ARG A 169 19.53 9.94 -0.26
N PRO A 170 18.59 9.05 -0.62
CA PRO A 170 17.22 9.45 -0.92
C PRO A 170 16.51 10.27 0.16
N VAL A 171 16.57 9.85 1.43
CA VAL A 171 15.92 10.58 2.54
C VAL A 171 16.67 11.88 2.85
N GLU A 172 18.01 11.87 2.80
CA GLU A 172 18.83 13.08 2.97
C GLU A 172 18.50 14.14 1.90
N TYR A 173 18.25 13.68 0.66
CA TYR A 173 17.84 14.57 -0.40
C TYR A 173 16.47 15.21 -0.14
N LEU A 174 15.48 14.44 0.31
CA LEU A 174 14.17 15.01 0.69
C LEU A 174 14.28 15.99 1.87
N ASP A 175 15.12 15.67 2.86
CA ASP A 175 15.39 16.56 3.98
C ASP A 175 16.00 17.90 3.50
N SER A 176 16.97 17.85 2.60
CA SER A 176 17.60 19.05 1.98
C SER A 176 16.61 19.92 1.20
N LEU A 177 15.53 19.34 0.69
CA LEU A 177 14.43 20.06 0.05
C LEU A 177 13.44 20.67 1.05
N GLY A 178 13.53 20.33 2.34
CA GLY A 178 12.64 20.78 3.41
C GLY A 178 11.24 20.18 3.34
N VAL A 179 11.09 18.96 2.79
CA VAL A 179 9.78 18.33 2.57
C VAL A 179 9.46 17.21 3.55
N LEU A 180 10.42 16.76 4.35
CA LEU A 180 10.16 15.75 5.39
C LEU A 180 9.32 16.34 6.51
N ASN A 181 8.22 15.69 6.82
CA ASN A 181 7.34 16.04 7.95
C ASN A 181 6.40 14.87 8.29
N GLU A 182 5.58 15.05 9.32
CA GLU A 182 4.63 14.05 9.83
C GLU A 182 3.53 13.63 8.82
N ASN A 183 3.33 14.39 7.75
CA ASN A 183 2.38 14.08 6.69
C ASN A 183 3.02 13.23 5.55
N PHE A 184 4.29 12.90 5.66
CA PHE A 184 4.95 12.04 4.68
C PHE A 184 4.79 10.55 5.03
N LEU A 185 4.38 9.76 4.03
CA LEU A 185 4.29 8.30 4.08
C LEU A 185 5.34 7.70 3.14
N SER A 186 6.35 7.04 3.71
CA SER A 186 7.44 6.38 3.01
C SER A 186 7.13 4.90 2.79
N ALA A 187 6.93 4.48 1.54
CA ALA A 187 6.76 3.07 1.21
C ALA A 187 8.12 2.37 1.05
N HIS A 188 8.19 1.11 1.45
CA HIS A 188 9.34 0.21 1.45
C HIS A 188 10.40 0.53 2.49
N SER A 189 11.17 1.61 2.34
CA SER A 189 12.23 2.02 3.29
C SER A 189 13.20 0.89 3.66
N ILE A 190 13.71 0.15 2.64
CA ILE A 190 14.55 -1.03 2.82
C ILE A 190 16.01 -0.63 3.01
N MET A 191 16.53 0.19 2.08
CA MET A 191 17.97 0.49 1.95
C MET A 191 18.34 1.80 2.64
N LEU A 192 18.02 1.94 3.93
CA LEU A 192 18.31 3.13 4.71
C LEU A 192 19.65 3.04 5.45
N SER A 193 20.39 4.15 5.48
CA SER A 193 21.48 4.35 6.42
C SER A 193 20.97 4.60 7.84
N ALA A 194 21.86 4.54 8.84
CA ALA A 194 21.50 4.91 10.21
C ALA A 194 21.03 6.38 10.30
N HIS A 195 21.68 7.27 9.55
CA HIS A 195 21.32 8.70 9.50
C HIS A 195 19.94 8.91 8.89
N GLU A 196 19.63 8.25 7.76
CA GLU A 196 18.30 8.34 7.14
C GLU A 196 17.20 7.84 8.08
N ARG A 197 17.44 6.76 8.86
CA ARG A 197 16.48 6.32 9.90
C ARG A 197 16.24 7.38 10.96
N SER A 198 17.30 8.06 11.43
CA SER A 198 17.15 9.16 12.37
C SER A 198 16.33 10.32 11.79
N LEU A 199 16.58 10.70 10.55
CA LEU A 199 15.79 11.74 9.86
C LEU A 199 14.31 11.37 9.77
N LEU A 200 13.97 10.11 9.46
CA LEU A 200 12.58 9.67 9.45
C LEU A 200 11.93 9.76 10.83
N ALA A 201 12.65 9.38 11.89
CA ALA A 201 12.15 9.44 13.27
C ALA A 201 11.96 10.90 13.74
N GLU A 202 12.97 11.76 13.55
CA GLU A 202 12.96 13.18 13.93
C GLU A 202 11.81 13.95 13.26
N ASN A 203 11.53 13.64 12.01
CA ASN A 203 10.46 14.26 11.22
C ASN A 203 9.10 13.54 11.35
N GLN A 204 8.99 12.53 12.21
CA GLN A 204 7.77 11.74 12.46
C GLN A 204 7.18 11.13 11.18
N VAL A 205 8.02 10.82 10.21
CA VAL A 205 7.63 10.17 8.95
C VAL A 205 7.05 8.79 9.25
N LYS A 206 5.99 8.46 8.55
CA LYS A 206 5.36 7.14 8.64
C LYS A 206 5.93 6.20 7.59
N VAL A 207 6.10 4.93 7.96
CA VAL A 207 6.69 3.91 7.06
C VAL A 207 5.70 2.78 6.82
N VAL A 208 5.63 2.29 5.59
CA VAL A 208 4.88 1.07 5.24
C VAL A 208 5.80 0.07 4.57
N HIS A 209 5.91 -1.14 5.14
CA HIS A 209 6.61 -2.25 4.50
C HIS A 209 5.64 -3.12 3.70
N CYS A 210 6.11 -3.60 2.56
CA CYS A 210 5.39 -4.53 1.68
C CYS A 210 6.19 -5.85 1.64
N PRO A 211 6.03 -6.74 2.62
CA PRO A 211 6.94 -7.85 2.87
C PRO A 211 7.19 -8.76 1.68
N PHE A 212 6.15 -9.18 0.97
CA PHE A 212 6.30 -10.06 -0.20
C PHE A 212 7.12 -9.38 -1.30
N SER A 213 6.75 -8.16 -1.67
CA SER A 213 7.47 -7.37 -2.67
C SER A 213 8.90 -7.03 -2.24
N ASN A 214 9.13 -6.79 -0.94
CA ASN A 214 10.44 -6.44 -0.40
C ASN A 214 11.44 -7.60 -0.46
N CYS A 215 10.99 -8.86 -0.34
CA CYS A 215 11.88 -10.04 -0.27
C CYS A 215 12.86 -10.16 -1.44
N GLY A 216 12.48 -9.70 -2.62
CA GLY A 216 13.38 -9.67 -3.80
C GLY A 216 14.37 -8.50 -3.81
N LYS A 217 14.32 -7.59 -2.85
CA LYS A 217 15.08 -6.34 -2.82
C LYS A 217 15.96 -6.22 -1.58
N GLY A 218 15.48 -6.65 -0.42
CA GLY A 218 16.19 -6.63 0.84
C GLY A 218 15.27 -6.82 2.05
N VAL A 219 15.85 -6.75 3.24
CA VAL A 219 15.12 -6.87 4.51
C VAL A 219 15.27 -5.55 5.29
N PRO A 220 14.18 -4.81 5.51
CA PRO A 220 14.24 -3.55 6.25
C PRO A 220 14.64 -3.77 7.72
N ASP A 221 15.31 -2.78 8.30
CA ASP A 221 15.68 -2.77 9.72
C ASP A 221 14.51 -2.30 10.59
N THR A 222 13.39 -3.02 10.51
CA THR A 222 12.17 -2.69 11.25
C THR A 222 12.34 -2.70 12.77
N PRO A 223 13.14 -3.61 13.39
CA PRO A 223 13.41 -3.52 14.82
C PRO A 223 13.93 -2.14 15.22
N SER A 224 14.94 -1.61 14.51
CA SER A 224 15.48 -0.27 14.81
C SER A 224 14.46 0.85 14.57
N PHE A 225 13.57 0.74 13.59
CA PHE A 225 12.48 1.71 13.40
C PHE A 225 11.56 1.78 14.62
N LEU A 226 11.13 0.63 15.12
CA LEU A 226 10.23 0.55 16.25
C LEU A 226 10.89 1.05 17.55
N GLU A 227 12.18 0.78 17.74
CA GLU A 227 12.97 1.30 18.85
C GLU A 227 13.08 2.83 18.83
N GLN A 228 13.15 3.42 17.63
CA GLN A 228 13.19 4.88 17.43
C GLN A 228 11.77 5.51 17.41
N GLY A 229 10.72 4.73 17.61
CA GLY A 229 9.34 5.22 17.66
C GLY A 229 8.72 5.55 16.30
N VAL A 230 9.34 5.13 15.19
CA VAL A 230 8.77 5.32 13.85
C VAL A 230 7.49 4.51 13.69
N CYS A 231 6.39 5.18 13.34
CA CYS A 231 5.12 4.52 13.05
C CYS A 231 5.26 3.68 11.78
N THR A 232 5.30 2.37 11.94
CA THR A 232 5.50 1.42 10.84
C THR A 232 4.30 0.51 10.70
N GLY A 233 3.76 0.41 9.48
CA GLY A 233 2.66 -0.49 9.13
C GLY A 233 3.03 -1.47 8.03
N LEU A 234 2.06 -2.29 7.62
CA LEU A 234 2.19 -3.28 6.56
C LEU A 234 1.28 -2.95 5.38
N GLY A 235 1.77 -3.20 4.19
CA GLY A 235 1.06 -3.11 2.92
C GLY A 235 1.37 -4.31 2.03
N THR A 236 0.71 -4.37 0.88
CA THR A 236 0.84 -5.48 -0.08
C THR A 236 1.65 -5.10 -1.32
N ASP A 237 1.94 -3.81 -1.53
CA ASP A 237 2.36 -3.31 -2.83
C ASP A 237 1.29 -3.60 -3.90
N GLY A 238 1.64 -3.61 -5.18
CA GLY A 238 0.71 -3.96 -6.26
C GLY A 238 0.33 -5.44 -6.25
N ALA A 239 -0.89 -5.73 -6.65
CA ALA A 239 -1.43 -7.10 -6.72
C ALA A 239 -0.66 -8.03 -7.68
N ALA A 240 0.19 -7.46 -8.55
CA ALA A 240 1.13 -8.22 -9.37
C ALA A 240 2.10 -9.07 -8.53
N HIS A 241 2.35 -8.70 -7.28
CA HIS A 241 3.27 -9.35 -6.33
C HIS A 241 2.58 -10.27 -5.31
N GLY A 242 1.53 -10.95 -5.59
CA GLY A 242 0.99 -11.95 -4.65
C GLY A 242 -0.38 -11.65 -4.08
N GLY A 243 -1.02 -10.59 -4.54
CA GLY A 243 -2.39 -10.24 -4.17
C GLY A 243 -2.51 -9.30 -2.97
N LEU A 244 -3.75 -9.11 -2.48
CA LEU A 244 -4.09 -8.08 -1.49
C LEU A 244 -4.46 -8.71 -0.14
N SER A 245 -3.61 -9.62 0.38
CA SER A 245 -3.85 -10.31 1.65
C SER A 245 -2.83 -9.91 2.73
N LEU A 246 -3.24 -9.11 3.70
CA LEU A 246 -2.40 -8.79 4.86
C LEU A 246 -2.08 -10.04 5.71
N TRP A 247 -2.89 -11.09 5.68
CA TRP A 247 -2.56 -12.36 6.34
C TRP A 247 -1.30 -12.98 5.78
N ASN A 248 -1.13 -12.95 4.46
CA ASN A 248 0.09 -13.45 3.81
C ASN A 248 1.28 -12.54 4.12
N GLU A 249 1.10 -11.21 4.04
CA GLU A 249 2.16 -10.25 4.34
C GLU A 249 2.68 -10.39 5.77
N MET A 250 1.80 -10.54 6.76
CA MET A 250 2.20 -10.75 8.15
C MET A 250 3.02 -12.02 8.36
N LYS A 251 2.66 -13.14 7.72
CA LYS A 251 3.38 -14.43 7.81
C LYS A 251 4.77 -14.32 7.18
N ILE A 252 4.84 -13.75 5.99
CA ILE A 252 6.09 -13.51 5.28
C ILE A 252 6.98 -12.59 6.09
N PHE A 253 6.44 -11.47 6.57
CA PHE A 253 7.17 -10.52 7.39
C PHE A 253 7.76 -11.19 8.63
N ARG A 254 6.95 -11.94 9.38
CA ARG A 254 7.41 -12.70 10.57
C ARG A 254 8.55 -13.64 10.23
N SER A 255 8.42 -14.42 9.15
CA SER A 255 9.41 -15.39 8.73
C SER A 255 10.73 -14.73 8.32
N VAL A 256 10.66 -13.68 7.53
CA VAL A 256 11.83 -12.92 7.06
C VAL A 256 12.55 -12.22 8.21
N MET A 257 11.81 -11.59 9.13
CA MET A 257 12.40 -10.95 10.32
C MET A 257 13.13 -11.97 11.18
N ASN A 258 12.55 -13.14 11.40
CA ASN A 258 13.21 -14.21 12.15
C ASN A 258 14.44 -14.77 11.43
N ALA A 259 14.36 -15.01 10.14
CA ALA A 259 15.48 -15.55 9.37
C ALA A 259 16.67 -14.58 9.32
N PHE A 260 16.40 -13.28 9.20
CA PHE A 260 17.46 -12.29 9.00
C PHE A 260 17.94 -11.67 10.31
N TRP A 261 17.02 -11.15 11.15
CA TRP A 261 17.37 -10.46 12.40
C TRP A 261 17.35 -11.41 13.60
N GLY A 262 16.38 -12.29 13.71
CA GLY A 262 16.23 -13.21 14.83
C GLY A 262 17.34 -14.23 14.89
N ALA A 263 17.64 -14.93 13.80
CA ALA A 263 18.70 -15.94 13.76
C ALA A 263 20.08 -15.34 14.05
N LYS A 264 20.36 -14.15 13.51
CA LYS A 264 21.62 -13.44 13.74
C LYS A 264 21.86 -13.08 15.21
N ASN A 265 20.79 -12.72 15.91
CA ASN A 265 20.83 -12.27 17.30
C ASN A 265 20.49 -13.38 18.31
N ALA A 266 20.24 -14.62 17.83
CA ALA A 266 19.67 -15.71 18.63
C ALA A 266 18.39 -15.30 19.40
N ASP A 267 17.59 -14.42 18.80
CA ASP A 267 16.34 -13.89 19.35
C ASP A 267 15.13 -14.33 18.48
N PRO A 268 14.40 -15.38 18.85
CA PRO A 268 13.21 -15.83 18.12
C PRO A 268 12.01 -14.87 18.29
N ALA A 269 12.12 -13.90 19.19
CA ALA A 269 11.06 -12.93 19.51
C ALA A 269 11.35 -11.54 18.94
N VAL A 270 12.29 -11.39 18.02
CA VAL A 270 12.68 -10.09 17.42
C VAL A 270 11.50 -9.28 16.88
N MET A 271 10.48 -9.94 16.36
CA MET A 271 9.21 -9.34 15.95
C MET A 271 8.03 -10.16 16.49
N PRO A 272 7.55 -9.86 17.72
CA PRO A 272 6.45 -10.61 18.33
C PRO A 272 5.14 -10.50 17.52
N ALA A 273 4.32 -11.55 17.58
CA ALA A 273 3.02 -11.61 16.87
C ALA A 273 2.14 -10.39 17.16
N LYS A 274 2.06 -9.97 18.43
CA LYS A 274 1.29 -8.80 18.85
C LYS A 274 1.75 -7.52 18.16
N THR A 275 3.06 -7.35 17.97
CA THR A 275 3.65 -6.18 17.28
C THR A 275 3.26 -6.19 15.81
N ILE A 276 3.34 -7.33 15.13
CA ILE A 276 2.98 -7.46 13.71
C ILE A 276 1.49 -7.22 13.50
N LEU A 277 0.63 -7.77 14.36
CA LEU A 277 -0.81 -7.50 14.32
C LEU A 277 -1.12 -6.02 14.54
N LYS A 278 -0.40 -5.34 15.43
CA LYS A 278 -0.51 -3.89 15.61
C LYS A 278 -0.10 -3.12 14.36
N MET A 279 0.97 -3.54 13.68
CA MET A 279 1.40 -2.94 12.40
C MET A 279 0.33 -3.07 11.31
N ALA A 280 -0.38 -4.20 11.25
CA ALA A 280 -1.45 -4.43 10.28
C ALA A 280 -2.80 -3.78 10.67
N SER A 281 -2.99 -3.32 11.90
CA SER A 281 -4.23 -2.74 12.40
C SER A 281 -4.08 -1.30 12.88
N GLU A 282 -3.74 -1.06 14.14
CA GLU A 282 -3.64 0.27 14.75
C GLU A 282 -2.68 1.19 13.99
N ASN A 283 -1.44 0.72 13.72
CA ASN A 283 -0.49 1.51 12.94
C ASN A 283 -1.01 1.74 11.51
N GLY A 284 -1.59 0.71 10.87
CA GLY A 284 -2.19 0.83 9.53
C GLY A 284 -3.23 1.95 9.43
N THR A 285 -4.02 2.17 10.49
CA THR A 285 -5.00 3.28 10.51
C THR A 285 -4.34 4.65 10.68
N HIS A 286 -3.23 4.73 11.42
CA HIS A 286 -2.45 5.97 11.50
C HIS A 286 -1.83 6.34 10.14
N LEU A 287 -1.44 5.34 9.33
CA LEU A 287 -0.98 5.57 7.94
C LEU A 287 -2.10 6.11 7.03
N LEU A 288 -3.36 5.85 7.37
CA LEU A 288 -4.55 6.43 6.72
C LEU A 288 -4.92 7.82 7.27
N GLY A 289 -4.18 8.33 8.24
CA GLY A 289 -4.55 9.55 8.95
C GLY A 289 -5.84 9.39 9.77
N GLU A 290 -6.05 8.21 10.35
CA GLU A 290 -7.21 7.89 11.19
C GLU A 290 -6.76 7.68 12.64
N GLU A 291 -7.24 8.52 13.56
CA GLU A 291 -6.83 8.47 14.97
C GLU A 291 -7.69 7.51 15.81
N LYS A 292 -8.98 7.36 15.46
CA LYS A 292 -9.96 6.59 16.23
C LYS A 292 -10.42 5.36 15.46
N SER A 293 -9.46 4.52 15.05
CA SER A 293 -9.70 3.26 14.33
C SER A 293 -8.60 2.25 14.65
N GLY A 294 -8.70 1.02 14.14
CA GLY A 294 -7.67 -0.03 14.27
C GLY A 294 -7.67 -0.80 15.59
N VAL A 295 -8.49 -0.41 16.55
CA VAL A 295 -8.69 -1.10 17.83
C VAL A 295 -10.17 -1.15 18.19
N LEU A 296 -10.60 -2.24 18.83
CA LEU A 296 -11.96 -2.36 19.36
C LEU A 296 -12.05 -1.63 20.70
N LYS A 297 -12.56 -0.40 20.64
CA LYS A 297 -12.71 0.47 21.80
C LYS A 297 -13.95 1.36 21.64
N GLU A 298 -14.66 1.61 22.74
CA GLU A 298 -15.80 2.53 22.75
C GLU A 298 -15.40 3.93 22.25
N GLY A 299 -16.21 4.52 21.39
CA GLY A 299 -15.94 5.82 20.75
C GLY A 299 -15.00 5.77 19.53
N PHE A 300 -14.51 4.57 19.15
CA PHE A 300 -13.76 4.35 17.94
C PHE A 300 -14.66 3.96 16.76
N LYS A 301 -14.16 4.12 15.53
CA LYS A 301 -14.86 3.71 14.32
C LYS A 301 -15.02 2.19 14.31
N ALA A 302 -16.20 1.72 13.93
CA ALA A 302 -16.52 0.31 13.86
C ALA A 302 -15.99 -0.28 12.52
N ASP A 303 -14.68 -0.43 12.43
CA ASP A 303 -13.98 -1.16 11.37
C ASP A 303 -13.51 -2.48 11.98
N LEU A 304 -14.18 -3.58 11.65
CA LEU A 304 -13.90 -4.89 12.26
C LEU A 304 -14.24 -6.04 11.32
N ILE A 305 -13.62 -7.17 11.58
CA ILE A 305 -13.89 -8.44 10.90
C ILE A 305 -14.22 -9.51 11.92
N SER A 306 -14.96 -10.53 11.51
CA SER A 306 -15.09 -11.77 12.26
C SER A 306 -14.37 -12.90 11.53
N ILE A 307 -13.84 -13.83 12.32
CA ILE A 307 -13.11 -15.01 11.83
C ILE A 307 -13.90 -16.24 12.24
N ASN A 308 -14.18 -17.12 11.28
CA ASN A 308 -14.73 -18.42 11.56
C ASN A 308 -13.66 -19.31 12.22
N TRP A 309 -13.63 -19.29 13.54
CA TRP A 309 -12.64 -20.03 14.33
C TRP A 309 -12.86 -21.56 14.32
N ARG A 310 -14.03 -22.04 13.88
CA ARG A 310 -14.35 -23.47 13.85
C ARG A 310 -13.75 -24.14 12.61
N GLN A 311 -12.42 -24.07 12.50
CA GLN A 311 -11.63 -24.66 11.44
C GLN A 311 -10.57 -25.60 12.06
N PRO A 312 -10.21 -26.73 11.41
CA PRO A 312 -9.22 -27.66 11.94
C PRO A 312 -7.87 -27.02 12.27
N HIS A 313 -7.41 -26.05 11.46
CA HIS A 313 -6.13 -25.35 11.63
C HIS A 313 -6.18 -24.25 12.70
N LEU A 314 -7.35 -23.91 13.25
CA LEU A 314 -7.52 -22.85 14.25
C LEU A 314 -7.93 -23.37 15.63
N LEU A 315 -8.67 -24.51 15.70
CA LEU A 315 -9.25 -24.99 16.95
C LEU A 315 -8.22 -25.46 17.98
N ALA A 316 -7.11 -26.06 17.54
CA ALA A 316 -6.06 -26.56 18.43
C ALA A 316 -5.05 -25.46 18.78
N THR A 317 -5.50 -24.45 19.52
CA THR A 317 -4.64 -23.32 19.88
C THR A 317 -4.47 -23.17 21.40
N ASN A 318 -3.22 -22.91 21.81
CA ASN A 318 -2.86 -22.50 23.18
C ASN A 318 -2.63 -20.98 23.29
N ASN A 319 -2.47 -20.31 22.15
CA ASN A 319 -2.23 -18.87 22.08
C ASN A 319 -2.96 -18.26 20.87
N PRO A 320 -4.18 -17.70 21.07
CA PRO A 320 -4.95 -17.13 19.96
C PRO A 320 -4.24 -16.02 19.18
N VAL A 321 -3.41 -15.21 19.84
CA VAL A 321 -2.66 -14.13 19.17
C VAL A 321 -1.64 -14.68 18.18
N ASN A 322 -0.90 -15.72 18.59
CA ASN A 322 0.05 -16.38 17.68
C ASN A 322 -0.68 -17.11 16.56
N THR A 323 -1.79 -17.80 16.88
CA THR A 323 -2.62 -18.48 15.87
C THR A 323 -3.21 -17.51 14.85
N LEU A 324 -3.64 -16.31 15.26
CA LEU A 324 -4.06 -15.27 14.33
C LEU A 324 -2.98 -14.95 13.31
N LEU A 325 -1.74 -14.76 13.78
CA LEU A 325 -0.63 -14.45 12.88
C LEU A 325 -0.24 -15.63 11.97
N GLU A 326 -0.10 -16.82 12.54
CA GLU A 326 0.53 -17.94 11.85
C GLU A 326 -0.44 -18.78 11.02
N CYS A 327 -1.70 -18.91 11.45
CA CYS A 327 -2.62 -19.88 10.88
C CYS A 327 -3.76 -19.26 10.08
N VAL A 328 -4.30 -18.10 10.49
CA VAL A 328 -5.45 -17.49 9.81
C VAL A 328 -5.10 -17.10 8.37
N CYS A 329 -6.04 -17.32 7.47
CA CYS A 329 -5.98 -16.86 6.09
C CYS A 329 -7.26 -16.10 5.71
N GLY A 330 -7.28 -15.46 4.53
CA GLY A 330 -8.43 -14.68 4.08
C GLY A 330 -9.73 -15.47 4.01
N ASN A 331 -9.67 -16.78 3.76
CA ASN A 331 -10.85 -17.64 3.71
C ASN A 331 -11.52 -17.89 5.07
N ASP A 332 -10.81 -17.63 6.16
CA ASP A 332 -11.35 -17.75 7.52
C ASP A 332 -12.16 -16.52 7.95
N VAL A 333 -12.03 -15.40 7.22
CA VAL A 333 -12.81 -14.18 7.48
C VAL A 333 -14.26 -14.43 7.06
N SER A 334 -15.20 -14.38 7.99
CA SER A 334 -16.63 -14.59 7.70
C SER A 334 -17.38 -13.30 7.42
N ASP A 335 -17.12 -12.25 8.18
CA ASP A 335 -17.82 -10.97 8.03
C ASP A 335 -16.82 -9.80 8.01
N SER A 336 -17.20 -8.72 7.32
CA SER A 336 -16.42 -7.48 7.25
C SER A 336 -17.34 -6.27 7.44
N ILE A 337 -16.98 -5.39 8.36
CA ILE A 337 -17.70 -4.18 8.70
C ILE A 337 -16.75 -3.00 8.61
N VAL A 338 -17.17 -1.93 7.94
CA VAL A 338 -16.43 -0.68 7.86
C VAL A 338 -17.34 0.49 8.21
N ASN A 339 -16.89 1.30 9.16
CA ASN A 339 -17.65 2.44 9.68
C ASN A 339 -19.08 2.06 10.10
N GLY A 340 -19.24 0.85 10.70
CA GLY A 340 -20.52 0.31 11.12
C GLY A 340 -21.37 -0.29 10.00
N LYS A 341 -20.96 -0.19 8.73
CA LYS A 341 -21.65 -0.78 7.59
C LYS A 341 -21.15 -2.19 7.32
N LEU A 342 -22.06 -3.15 7.25
CA LEU A 342 -21.75 -4.54 6.89
C LEU A 342 -21.45 -4.62 5.39
N LEU A 343 -20.22 -5.01 5.03
CA LEU A 343 -19.78 -5.17 3.64
C LEU A 343 -19.85 -6.62 3.17
N MET A 344 -19.58 -7.57 4.07
CA MET A 344 -19.61 -9.00 3.81
C MET A 344 -20.23 -9.72 5.02
N ARG A 345 -21.07 -10.73 4.77
CA ARG A 345 -21.66 -11.60 5.78
C ARG A 345 -21.58 -13.05 5.34
N ASN A 346 -21.07 -13.93 6.20
CA ASN A 346 -20.88 -15.34 5.87
C ASN A 346 -20.19 -15.54 4.51
N ARG A 347 -19.14 -14.79 4.23
CA ARG A 347 -18.41 -14.80 2.94
C ARG A 347 -19.18 -14.24 1.74
N GLN A 348 -20.42 -13.83 1.87
CA GLN A 348 -21.18 -13.17 0.81
C GLN A 348 -20.96 -11.66 0.87
N VAL A 349 -20.39 -11.08 -0.17
CA VAL A 349 -20.23 -9.63 -0.31
C VAL A 349 -21.59 -8.99 -0.60
N LEU A 350 -21.92 -7.92 0.12
CA LEU A 350 -23.25 -7.29 0.10
C LEU A 350 -23.27 -5.97 -0.69
N THR A 351 -22.10 -5.40 -0.96
CA THR A 351 -21.97 -4.05 -1.53
C THR A 351 -21.52 -4.06 -2.99
N LEU A 352 -21.08 -5.20 -3.49
CA LEU A 352 -20.62 -5.41 -4.86
C LEU A 352 -21.29 -6.68 -5.42
N ASP A 353 -21.52 -6.69 -6.73
CA ASP A 353 -22.00 -7.86 -7.45
C ASP A 353 -20.82 -8.77 -7.83
N GLU A 354 -20.50 -9.73 -6.92
CA GLU A 354 -19.36 -10.64 -7.04
C GLU A 354 -19.40 -11.44 -8.35
N GLU A 355 -20.55 -12.03 -8.69
CA GLU A 355 -20.72 -12.85 -9.89
C GLU A 355 -20.47 -12.06 -11.18
N LYS A 356 -21.00 -10.84 -11.25
CA LYS A 356 -20.78 -9.96 -12.39
C LYS A 356 -19.30 -9.56 -12.53
N ILE A 357 -18.63 -9.24 -11.42
CA ILE A 357 -17.21 -8.85 -11.42
C ILE A 357 -16.35 -10.02 -11.91
N LEU A 358 -16.58 -11.22 -11.39
CA LEU A 358 -15.86 -12.41 -11.80
C LEU A 358 -16.08 -12.74 -13.26
N TRP A 359 -17.32 -12.67 -13.73
CA TRP A 359 -17.65 -12.87 -15.15
C TRP A 359 -16.95 -11.85 -16.07
N GLN A 360 -16.91 -10.57 -15.66
CA GLN A 360 -16.18 -9.53 -16.41
C GLN A 360 -14.68 -9.80 -16.47
N ALA A 361 -14.10 -10.27 -15.37
CA ALA A 361 -12.69 -10.64 -15.31
C ALA A 361 -12.39 -11.85 -16.21
N GLU A 362 -13.20 -12.90 -16.14
CA GLU A 362 -13.06 -14.07 -17.01
C GLU A 362 -13.13 -13.67 -18.49
N LYS A 363 -14.10 -12.82 -18.85
CA LYS A 363 -14.22 -12.31 -20.22
C LYS A 363 -12.97 -11.53 -20.65
N TYR A 364 -12.44 -10.65 -19.80
CA TYR A 364 -11.23 -9.88 -20.08
C TYR A 364 -10.04 -10.79 -20.39
N PHE A 365 -9.81 -11.81 -19.57
CA PHE A 365 -8.68 -12.74 -19.76
C PHE A 365 -8.88 -13.76 -20.88
N THR A 366 -10.11 -14.06 -21.29
CA THR A 366 -10.41 -14.99 -22.40
C THR A 366 -10.49 -14.31 -23.77
N SER A 367 -10.74 -13.00 -23.82
CA SER A 367 -10.84 -12.26 -25.09
C SER A 367 -9.49 -11.97 -25.75
N GLY A 368 -8.37 -12.36 -25.14
CA GLY A 368 -7.03 -12.13 -25.70
C GLY A 368 -6.55 -10.68 -25.62
N GLU A 369 -7.23 -9.79 -24.91
CA GLU A 369 -6.76 -8.41 -24.66
C GLU A 369 -5.55 -8.35 -23.72
N VAL A 370 -5.11 -9.50 -23.19
CA VAL A 370 -3.86 -9.70 -22.47
C VAL A 370 -2.86 -10.29 -23.44
N SER A 371 -2.45 -9.59 -24.47
CA SER A 371 -1.50 -10.20 -25.38
C SER A 371 -0.61 -9.21 -26.08
N GLU A 372 0.58 -9.65 -26.13
CA GLU A 372 1.79 -9.30 -26.87
C GLU A 372 2.62 -8.19 -26.26
#